data_d35dcc47ead94b8eb9a3ebb3d3466f8e
#
_entry.id   d35dcc47ead94b8eb9a3ebb3d3466f8e
#
_cell.length_a   1.000
_cell.length_b   1.000
_cell.length_c   1.000
_cell.angle_alpha   90.00
_cell.angle_beta   90.00
_cell.angle_gamma   90.00
#
_symmetry.space_group_name_H-M   'P 1'
#
loop_
_entity.id
_entity.type
_entity.pdbx_description
1 polymer ?
#
loop_
_entity_poly.entity_id
_entity_poly.type
_entity_poly.pdbx_seq_one_letter_code
_entity_poly.pdbx_strand_id
1 'polypeptide(L)'
;MTHFKKICNSFNHLLSLFLISSITILFLTVVQTVNAAEIEYLQNIIDKGFIKVGIPPYNTPPFYYLDEKSNELAGYDIEIAKNFAKQIGVEVKFDRESKSFNDLVRRAGANDVDLAIGKLGTTYKRMKDAHPHEYMSFRHALLANRKTLSSLQGDIPNDKFAEIILESNLKIGFIANSAYSTYAELLFPNAIKLSFENWKQAKTALLN
;
A
#
# COMPACT_ATOMS: atom_id res chain seq x y z
N MET A 1 -38.72 37.57 -40.28
CA MET A 1 -38.50 36.85 -38.99
C MET A 1 -37.66 35.59 -39.14
N THR A 2 -37.59 34.97 -40.28
CA THR A 2 -36.86 33.72 -40.56
C THR A 2 -35.35 33.87 -40.71
N HIS A 3 -34.84 35.01 -41.19
CA HIS A 3 -33.40 35.26 -41.37
C HIS A 3 -32.65 35.44 -40.03
N PHE A 4 -33.27 36.08 -39.05
CA PHE A 4 -32.66 36.34 -37.74
C PHE A 4 -32.49 35.04 -36.89
N LYS A 5 -33.44 34.10 -36.98
CA LYS A 5 -33.35 32.79 -36.36
C LYS A 5 -32.21 31.93 -36.93
N LYS A 6 -31.93 32.02 -38.22
CA LYS A 6 -30.83 31.27 -38.87
C LYS A 6 -29.46 31.79 -38.43
N ILE A 7 -29.30 33.10 -38.28
CA ILE A 7 -28.04 33.72 -37.80
C ILE A 7 -27.79 33.37 -36.33
N CYS A 8 -28.82 33.42 -35.48
CA CYS A 8 -28.70 33.05 -34.06
C CYS A 8 -28.34 31.57 -33.85
N ASN A 9 -28.92 30.65 -34.65
CA ASN A 9 -28.57 29.24 -34.61
C ASN A 9 -27.14 28.96 -35.10
N SER A 10 -26.69 29.67 -36.12
CA SER A 10 -25.31 29.50 -36.64
C SER A 10 -24.28 30.01 -35.61
N PHE A 11 -24.59 31.09 -34.89
CA PHE A 11 -23.74 31.65 -33.86
C PHE A 11 -23.63 30.70 -32.61
N ASN A 12 -24.76 30.14 -32.21
CA ASN A 12 -24.76 29.13 -31.12
C ASN A 12 -24.00 27.86 -31.48
N HIS A 13 -24.07 27.40 -32.74
CA HIS A 13 -23.27 26.26 -33.21
C HIS A 13 -21.77 26.59 -33.24
N LEU A 14 -21.36 27.77 -33.68
CA LEU A 14 -19.96 28.19 -33.63
C LEU A 14 -19.45 28.27 -32.18
N LEU A 15 -20.24 28.84 -31.28
CA LEU A 15 -19.88 28.98 -29.86
C LEU A 15 -19.74 27.62 -29.17
N SER A 16 -20.62 26.66 -29.48
CA SER A 16 -20.54 25.27 -28.95
C SER A 16 -19.31 24.50 -29.48
N LEU A 17 -18.95 24.69 -30.74
CA LEU A 17 -17.75 24.11 -31.32
C LEU A 17 -16.46 24.70 -30.72
N PHE A 18 -16.43 26.00 -30.42
CA PHE A 18 -15.30 26.63 -29.73
C PHE A 18 -15.16 26.17 -28.30
N LEU A 19 -16.27 25.97 -27.55
CA LEU A 19 -16.25 25.44 -26.18
C LEU A 19 -15.78 23.99 -26.15
N ILE A 20 -16.25 23.15 -27.05
CA ILE A 20 -15.82 21.76 -27.15
C ILE A 20 -14.34 21.65 -27.51
N SER A 21 -13.87 22.47 -28.45
CA SER A 21 -12.45 22.54 -28.85
C SER A 21 -11.54 22.99 -27.70
N SER A 22 -11.94 23.97 -26.90
CA SER A 22 -11.15 24.45 -25.76
C SER A 22 -11.09 23.42 -24.63
N ILE A 23 -12.17 22.69 -24.37
CA ILE A 23 -12.21 21.62 -23.37
C ILE A 23 -11.32 20.43 -23.79
N THR A 24 -11.34 20.05 -25.08
CA THR A 24 -10.47 18.97 -25.58
C THR A 24 -8.99 19.35 -25.55
N ILE A 25 -8.64 20.60 -25.87
CA ILE A 25 -7.26 21.08 -25.79
C ILE A 25 -6.78 21.09 -24.33
N LEU A 26 -7.62 21.54 -23.39
CA LEU A 26 -7.30 21.54 -21.96
C LEU A 26 -7.10 20.11 -21.43
N PHE A 27 -7.93 19.15 -21.88
CA PHE A 27 -7.79 17.76 -21.47
C PHE A 27 -6.51 17.11 -22.02
N LEU A 28 -6.14 17.41 -23.27
CA LEU A 28 -4.90 16.92 -23.88
C LEU A 28 -3.65 17.47 -23.18
N THR A 29 -3.66 18.73 -22.76
CA THR A 29 -2.52 19.33 -22.04
C THR A 29 -2.34 18.74 -20.65
N VAL A 30 -3.42 18.42 -19.92
CA VAL A 30 -3.34 17.80 -18.60
C VAL A 30 -2.78 16.39 -18.67
N VAL A 31 -3.18 15.57 -19.66
CA VAL A 31 -2.65 14.21 -19.85
C VAL A 31 -1.16 14.22 -20.18
N GLN A 32 -0.70 15.18 -20.98
CA GLN A 32 0.73 15.30 -21.32
C GLN A 32 1.61 15.70 -20.12
N THR A 33 1.11 16.54 -19.21
CA THR A 33 1.88 16.96 -18.04
C THR A 33 2.07 15.85 -17.02
N VAL A 34 1.10 14.97 -16.82
CA VAL A 34 1.22 13.82 -15.92
C VAL A 34 2.27 12.83 -16.43
N ASN A 35 2.24 12.47 -17.72
CA ASN A 35 3.25 11.60 -18.31
C ASN A 35 4.68 12.20 -18.28
N ALA A 36 4.80 13.52 -18.45
CA ALA A 36 6.09 14.18 -18.40
C ALA A 36 6.72 14.14 -17.00
N ALA A 37 5.94 14.33 -15.95
CA ALA A 37 6.43 14.29 -14.57
C ALA A 37 6.89 12.87 -14.15
N GLU A 38 6.20 11.81 -14.57
CA GLU A 38 6.61 10.43 -14.31
C GLU A 38 7.92 10.08 -15.04
N ILE A 39 8.05 10.50 -16.29
CA ILE A 39 9.28 10.30 -17.08
C ILE A 39 10.44 11.07 -16.46
N GLU A 40 10.23 12.31 -16.03
CA GLU A 40 11.25 13.12 -15.36
C GLU A 40 11.71 12.51 -14.05
N TYR A 41 10.80 11.94 -13.25
CA TYR A 41 11.16 11.27 -12.00
C TYR A 41 12.03 10.04 -12.24
N LEU A 42 11.68 9.20 -13.21
CA LEU A 42 12.49 8.03 -13.59
C LEU A 42 13.85 8.47 -14.15
N GLN A 43 13.89 9.52 -14.97
CA GLN A 43 15.14 10.05 -15.50
C GLN A 43 16.08 10.55 -14.40
N ASN A 44 15.54 11.21 -13.38
CA ASN A 44 16.31 11.65 -12.21
C ASN A 44 16.92 10.48 -11.43
N ILE A 45 16.24 9.32 -11.34
CA ILE A 45 16.78 8.09 -10.75
C ILE A 45 17.95 7.56 -11.60
N ILE A 46 17.77 7.53 -12.91
CA ILE A 46 18.80 7.07 -13.85
C ILE A 46 20.03 7.97 -13.80
N ASP A 47 19.84 9.28 -13.82
CA ASP A 47 20.92 10.27 -13.82
C ASP A 47 21.74 10.26 -12.51
N LYS A 48 21.09 10.02 -11.35
CA LYS A 48 21.80 9.85 -10.07
C LYS A 48 22.48 8.48 -9.93
N GLY A 49 22.19 7.52 -10.83
CA GLY A 49 22.82 6.21 -10.91
C GLY A 49 22.40 5.21 -9.84
N PHE A 50 21.42 5.53 -9.00
CA PHE A 50 20.88 4.58 -8.00
C PHE A 50 19.41 4.85 -7.68
N ILE A 51 18.71 3.77 -7.27
CA ILE A 51 17.38 3.85 -6.68
C ILE A 51 17.45 3.59 -5.17
N LYS A 52 16.82 4.46 -4.38
CA LYS A 52 16.74 4.31 -2.92
C LYS A 52 15.46 3.53 -2.56
N VAL A 53 15.63 2.32 -2.05
CA VAL A 53 14.52 1.42 -1.73
C VAL A 53 14.34 1.31 -0.22
N GLY A 54 13.21 1.79 0.26
CA GLY A 54 12.81 1.67 1.66
C GLY A 54 12.28 0.27 1.97
N ILE A 55 12.73 -0.31 3.10
CA ILE A 55 12.32 -1.61 3.61
C ILE A 55 11.89 -1.45 5.07
N PRO A 56 10.92 -2.25 5.57
CA PRO A 56 10.56 -2.21 6.98
C PRO A 56 11.75 -2.50 7.92
N PRO A 57 11.77 -1.92 9.12
CA PRO A 57 12.91 -2.04 10.04
C PRO A 57 13.07 -3.44 10.67
N TYR A 58 12.06 -4.28 10.53
CA TYR A 58 12.01 -5.63 11.13
C TYR A 58 12.50 -6.69 10.16
N ASN A 59 13.11 -7.76 10.67
CA ASN A 59 13.36 -8.94 9.85
C ASN A 59 12.07 -9.76 9.70
N THR A 60 11.76 -10.12 8.47
CA THR A 60 10.56 -10.92 8.13
C THR A 60 10.94 -11.97 7.06
N PRO A 61 11.67 -13.03 7.43
CA PRO A 61 12.03 -14.06 6.46
C PRO A 61 10.74 -14.78 5.97
N PRO A 62 10.71 -15.22 4.71
CA PRO A 62 11.77 -15.18 3.70
C PRO A 62 11.75 -13.88 2.85
N PHE A 63 11.04 -12.82 3.24
CA PHE A 63 10.79 -11.64 2.39
C PHE A 63 11.91 -10.61 2.46
N TYR A 64 12.28 -10.17 3.65
CA TYR A 64 13.37 -9.22 3.89
C TYR A 64 13.95 -9.45 5.30
N TYR A 65 15.24 -9.66 5.36
CA TYR A 65 15.96 -9.93 6.61
C TYR A 65 17.46 -9.70 6.41
N LEU A 66 18.19 -9.55 7.51
CA LEU A 66 19.64 -9.66 7.51
C LEU A 66 20.01 -11.13 7.61
N ASP A 67 20.77 -11.62 6.67
CA ASP A 67 21.34 -12.97 6.73
C ASP A 67 22.40 -13.04 7.84
N GLU A 68 22.27 -14.00 8.74
CA GLU A 68 23.12 -14.11 9.93
C GLU A 68 24.60 -14.42 9.60
N LYS A 69 24.88 -14.99 8.43
CA LYS A 69 26.23 -15.38 8.02
C LYS A 69 26.95 -14.27 7.26
N SER A 70 26.26 -13.65 6.31
CA SER A 70 26.84 -12.59 5.47
C SER A 70 26.67 -11.19 6.05
N ASN A 71 25.71 -11.01 6.98
CA ASN A 71 25.24 -9.71 7.48
C ASN A 71 24.74 -8.77 6.36
N GLU A 72 24.30 -9.36 5.24
CA GLU A 72 23.72 -8.64 4.12
C GLU A 72 22.21 -8.77 4.11
N LEU A 73 21.54 -7.81 3.47
CA LEU A 73 20.11 -7.90 3.23
C LEU A 73 19.80 -8.99 2.22
N ALA A 74 18.90 -9.89 2.58
CA ALA A 74 18.46 -11.02 1.79
C ALA A 74 16.93 -11.16 1.83
N GLY A 75 16.40 -11.94 0.90
CA GLY A 75 14.99 -12.29 0.81
C GLY A 75 14.32 -11.86 -0.47
N TYR A 76 13.08 -12.30 -0.63
CA TYR A 76 12.34 -12.16 -1.87
C TYR A 76 12.17 -10.69 -2.30
N ASP A 77 11.78 -9.81 -1.38
CA ASP A 77 11.58 -8.39 -1.65
C ASP A 77 12.90 -7.69 -2.00
N ILE A 78 14.01 -8.16 -1.41
CA ILE A 78 15.36 -7.66 -1.71
C ILE A 78 15.76 -8.00 -3.15
N GLU A 79 15.51 -9.24 -3.56
CA GLU A 79 15.82 -9.69 -4.92
C GLU A 79 14.93 -9.01 -5.98
N ILE A 80 13.65 -8.75 -5.67
CA ILE A 80 12.78 -7.95 -6.55
C ILE A 80 13.37 -6.54 -6.74
N ALA A 81 13.76 -5.87 -5.66
CA ALA A 81 14.33 -4.53 -5.73
C ALA A 81 15.65 -4.49 -6.52
N LYS A 82 16.55 -5.48 -6.30
CA LYS A 82 17.79 -5.62 -7.07
C LYS A 82 17.53 -5.83 -8.56
N ASN A 83 16.58 -6.72 -8.89
CA ASN A 83 16.21 -6.99 -10.29
C ASN A 83 15.59 -5.76 -10.97
N PHE A 84 14.75 -5.03 -10.26
CA PHE A 84 14.18 -3.78 -10.78
C PHE A 84 15.27 -2.74 -11.07
N ALA A 85 16.17 -2.48 -10.12
CA ALA A 85 17.28 -1.57 -10.29
C ALA A 85 18.17 -1.97 -11.49
N LYS A 86 18.45 -3.26 -11.63
CA LYS A 86 19.21 -3.81 -12.77
C LYS A 86 18.49 -3.56 -14.11
N GLN A 87 17.17 -3.70 -14.17
CA GLN A 87 16.41 -3.47 -15.41
C GLN A 87 16.44 -2.02 -15.86
N ILE A 88 16.47 -1.06 -14.94
CA ILE A 88 16.58 0.36 -15.25
C ILE A 88 18.04 0.86 -15.31
N GLY A 89 19.02 -0.04 -15.13
CA GLY A 89 20.44 0.25 -15.30
C GLY A 89 21.07 1.05 -14.17
N VAL A 90 20.56 0.95 -12.92
CA VAL A 90 21.07 1.68 -11.75
C VAL A 90 21.42 0.74 -10.59
N GLU A 91 22.15 1.26 -9.59
CA GLU A 91 22.39 0.57 -8.33
C GLU A 91 21.17 0.63 -7.41
N VAL A 92 21.00 -0.36 -6.51
CA VAL A 92 20.02 -0.30 -5.44
C VAL A 92 20.67 0.09 -4.12
N LYS A 93 20.08 1.07 -3.41
CA LYS A 93 20.47 1.44 -2.05
C LYS A 93 19.28 1.21 -1.12
N PHE A 94 19.46 0.32 -0.16
CA PHE A 94 18.41 -0.01 0.80
C PHE A 94 18.41 0.95 2.00
N ASP A 95 17.21 1.36 2.42
CA ASP A 95 16.97 2.22 3.57
C ASP A 95 16.04 1.50 4.56
N ARG A 96 16.46 1.38 5.82
CA ARG A 96 15.69 0.74 6.90
C ARG A 96 15.40 1.70 8.07
N GLU A 97 15.42 2.99 7.82
CA GLU A 97 15.26 4.02 8.86
C GLU A 97 13.80 4.29 9.23
N SER A 98 12.84 3.69 8.52
CA SER A 98 11.43 3.83 8.84
C SER A 98 11.11 3.26 10.23
N LYS A 99 10.24 3.96 10.98
CA LYS A 99 9.84 3.56 12.35
C LYS A 99 8.71 2.55 12.36
N SER A 100 7.96 2.43 11.27
CA SER A 100 6.81 1.54 11.13
C SER A 100 6.47 1.32 9.66
N PHE A 101 5.53 0.39 9.40
CA PHE A 101 5.02 0.17 8.04
C PHE A 101 4.32 1.41 7.46
N ASN A 102 3.57 2.17 8.26
CA ASN A 102 2.92 3.39 7.79
C ASN A 102 3.91 4.52 7.57
N ASP A 103 4.94 4.62 8.42
CA ASP A 103 6.02 5.58 8.23
C ASP A 103 6.80 5.32 6.94
N LEU A 104 7.04 4.05 6.61
CA LEU A 104 7.68 3.69 5.34
C LEU A 104 6.89 4.17 4.12
N VAL A 105 5.56 3.98 4.12
CA VAL A 105 4.70 4.46 3.03
C VAL A 105 4.71 5.98 2.94
N ARG A 106 4.62 6.67 4.09
CA ARG A 106 4.70 8.14 4.16
C ARG A 106 6.03 8.66 3.59
N ARG A 107 7.15 7.99 3.91
CA ARG A 107 8.48 8.35 3.39
C ARG A 107 8.58 8.19 1.88
N ALA A 108 7.92 7.17 1.31
CA ALA A 108 7.83 7.03 -0.15
C ALA A 108 7.00 8.18 -0.76
N GLY A 109 5.87 8.54 -0.16
CA GLY A 109 5.07 9.68 -0.64
C GLY A 109 5.75 11.05 -0.48
N ALA A 110 6.70 11.17 0.46
CA ALA A 110 7.51 12.35 0.67
C ALA A 110 8.80 12.39 -0.17
N ASN A 111 9.05 11.37 -1.01
CA ASN A 111 10.27 11.16 -1.78
C ASN A 111 11.55 11.00 -0.93
N ASP A 112 11.41 10.61 0.35
CA ASP A 112 12.55 10.26 1.20
C ASP A 112 13.18 8.93 0.74
N VAL A 113 12.38 8.06 0.11
CA VAL A 113 12.79 6.87 -0.63
C VAL A 113 12.05 6.83 -1.97
N ASP A 114 12.69 6.32 -3.01
CA ASP A 114 12.12 6.26 -4.36
C ASP A 114 11.08 5.14 -4.50
N LEU A 115 11.25 4.05 -3.76
CA LEU A 115 10.37 2.88 -3.72
C LEU A 115 10.28 2.35 -2.30
N ALA A 116 9.09 1.93 -1.87
CA ALA A 116 8.87 1.20 -0.63
C ALA A 116 8.40 -0.23 -0.94
N ILE A 117 9.11 -1.25 -0.43
CA ILE A 117 8.75 -2.66 -0.59
C ILE A 117 8.82 -3.37 0.78
N GLY A 118 7.95 -4.34 1.06
CA GLY A 118 7.99 -5.04 2.34
C GLY A 118 6.63 -5.55 2.79
N LYS A 119 5.91 -6.27 1.92
CA LYS A 119 4.56 -6.81 2.23
C LYS A 119 3.59 -5.73 2.71
N LEU A 120 3.66 -4.55 2.10
CA LEU A 120 2.84 -3.40 2.46
C LEU A 120 1.42 -3.62 1.93
N GLY A 121 0.47 -3.88 2.84
CA GLY A 121 -0.94 -3.99 2.45
C GLY A 121 -1.50 -2.66 1.95
N THR A 122 -2.30 -2.69 0.90
CA THR A 122 -3.00 -1.53 0.37
C THR A 122 -4.16 -1.15 1.28
N THR A 123 -4.17 0.10 1.75
CA THR A 123 -5.29 0.68 2.50
C THR A 123 -5.63 2.05 1.94
N TYR A 124 -6.89 2.46 2.08
CA TYR A 124 -7.33 3.79 1.64
C TYR A 124 -6.48 4.93 2.25
N LYS A 125 -6.06 4.76 3.52
CA LYS A 125 -5.21 5.73 4.21
C LYS A 125 -3.84 5.88 3.53
N ARG A 126 -3.23 4.76 3.11
CA ARG A 126 -1.91 4.74 2.45
C ARG A 126 -1.94 5.27 1.02
N MET A 127 -3.06 5.08 0.32
CA MET A 127 -3.25 5.59 -1.04
C MET A 127 -3.24 7.12 -1.13
N LYS A 128 -3.37 7.84 0.00
CA LYS A 128 -3.20 9.29 0.05
C LYS A 128 -1.73 9.72 0.02
N ASP A 129 -0.84 8.85 0.50
CA ASP A 129 0.58 9.18 0.64
C ASP A 129 1.39 8.63 -0.55
N ALA A 130 1.07 7.44 -1.04
CA ALA A 130 1.82 6.80 -2.12
C ALA A 130 0.92 5.98 -3.04
N HIS A 131 1.36 5.78 -4.28
CA HIS A 131 0.65 4.94 -5.25
C HIS A 131 1.07 3.47 -5.11
N PRO A 132 0.16 2.55 -4.70
CA PRO A 132 0.50 1.16 -4.51
C PRO A 132 0.46 0.39 -5.84
N HIS A 133 1.47 -0.47 -6.04
CA HIS A 133 1.47 -1.50 -7.07
C HIS A 133 1.50 -2.88 -6.43
N GLU A 134 0.58 -3.75 -6.82
CA GLU A 134 0.55 -5.13 -6.34
C GLU A 134 1.64 -5.95 -7.03
N TYR A 135 2.46 -6.62 -6.23
CA TYR A 135 3.48 -7.55 -6.71
C TYR A 135 3.28 -8.96 -6.15
N MET A 136 2.40 -9.12 -5.15
CA MET A 136 2.10 -10.38 -4.50
C MET A 136 0.77 -10.30 -3.74
N SER A 137 -0.01 -11.37 -3.81
CA SER A 137 -1.26 -11.52 -3.04
C SER A 137 -1.05 -12.38 -1.79
N PHE A 138 -1.59 -11.92 -0.66
CA PHE A 138 -1.59 -12.65 0.61
C PHE A 138 -3.02 -12.83 1.12
N ARG A 139 -3.25 -13.97 1.77
CA ARG A 139 -4.45 -14.17 2.59
C ARG A 139 -4.14 -13.81 4.03
N HIS A 140 -5.04 -13.10 4.67
CA HIS A 140 -4.98 -12.88 6.11
C HIS A 140 -5.36 -14.16 6.84
N ALA A 141 -4.66 -14.45 7.94
CA ALA A 141 -4.97 -15.55 8.84
C ALA A 141 -5.01 -15.02 10.28
N LEU A 142 -5.82 -15.64 11.09
CA LEU A 142 -5.86 -15.41 12.53
C LEU A 142 -5.10 -16.50 13.23
N LEU A 143 -4.19 -16.14 14.11
CA LEU A 143 -3.58 -17.05 15.05
C LEU A 143 -4.37 -16.97 16.37
N ALA A 144 -4.92 -18.07 16.82
CA ALA A 144 -5.73 -18.13 18.03
C ALA A 144 -5.13 -19.07 19.07
N ASN A 145 -5.31 -18.72 20.34
CA ASN A 145 -5.02 -19.64 21.44
C ASN A 145 -6.00 -20.81 21.39
N ARG A 146 -5.48 -22.05 21.43
CA ARG A 146 -6.29 -23.28 21.29
C ARG A 146 -7.35 -23.39 22.38
N LYS A 147 -7.07 -22.98 23.62
CA LYS A 147 -8.04 -23.02 24.72
C LYS A 147 -9.19 -22.06 24.47
N THR A 148 -8.89 -20.82 24.05
CA THR A 148 -9.89 -19.82 23.69
C THR A 148 -10.74 -20.32 22.52
N LEU A 149 -10.10 -20.90 21.50
CA LEU A 149 -10.79 -21.44 20.36
C LEU A 149 -11.78 -22.55 20.74
N SER A 150 -11.32 -23.52 21.55
CA SER A 150 -12.17 -24.63 22.03
C SER A 150 -13.33 -24.15 22.92
N SER A 151 -13.12 -23.14 23.76
CA SER A 151 -14.18 -22.58 24.59
C SER A 151 -15.25 -21.81 23.82
N LEU A 152 -14.88 -21.25 22.66
CA LEU A 152 -15.81 -20.55 21.79
C LEU A 152 -16.54 -21.50 20.86
N GLN A 153 -15.88 -22.56 20.41
CA GLN A 153 -16.43 -23.46 19.42
C GLN A 153 -17.60 -24.28 19.99
N GLY A 154 -17.51 -24.84 21.22
CA GLY A 154 -18.58 -25.61 21.85
C GLY A 154 -19.33 -26.49 20.84
N ASP A 155 -20.65 -26.33 20.76
CA ASP A 155 -21.53 -27.03 19.81
C ASP A 155 -21.76 -26.25 18.50
N ILE A 156 -20.94 -25.20 18.21
CA ILE A 156 -21.11 -24.35 17.05
C ILE A 156 -20.65 -25.07 15.78
N PRO A 157 -21.48 -25.14 14.73
CA PRO A 157 -21.08 -25.71 13.45
C PRO A 157 -19.89 -24.96 12.84
N ASN A 158 -18.96 -25.68 12.22
CA ASN A 158 -17.73 -25.13 11.64
C ASN A 158 -17.97 -24.02 10.59
N ASP A 159 -19.06 -24.09 9.85
CA ASP A 159 -19.46 -23.12 8.84
C ASP A 159 -19.86 -21.75 9.42
N LYS A 160 -20.35 -21.73 10.67
CA LYS A 160 -20.75 -20.49 11.38
C LYS A 160 -19.65 -19.93 12.30
N PHE A 161 -18.58 -20.70 12.53
CA PHE A 161 -17.57 -20.36 13.51
C PHE A 161 -16.80 -19.06 13.15
N ALA A 162 -16.51 -18.83 11.86
CA ALA A 162 -15.86 -17.63 11.41
C ALA A 162 -16.70 -16.36 11.66
N GLU A 163 -18.01 -16.42 11.43
CA GLU A 163 -18.96 -15.33 11.67
C GLU A 163 -19.00 -14.97 13.17
N ILE A 164 -19.08 -15.96 14.03
CA ILE A 164 -19.10 -15.75 15.48
C ILE A 164 -17.79 -15.11 15.99
N ILE A 165 -16.64 -15.52 15.46
CA ILE A 165 -15.35 -14.87 15.80
C ILE A 165 -15.37 -13.39 15.41
N LEU A 166 -15.90 -13.04 14.25
CA LEU A 166 -15.95 -11.66 13.77
C LEU A 166 -16.84 -10.77 14.65
N GLU A 167 -17.91 -11.31 15.19
CA GLU A 167 -18.90 -10.60 16.00
C GLU A 167 -18.62 -10.62 17.51
N SER A 168 -17.67 -11.42 17.95
CA SER A 168 -17.39 -11.61 19.38
C SER A 168 -16.55 -10.48 19.98
N ASN A 169 -16.66 -10.31 21.31
CA ASN A 169 -15.84 -9.35 22.07
C ASN A 169 -14.46 -9.93 22.45
N LEU A 170 -13.82 -10.67 21.57
CA LEU A 170 -12.49 -11.22 21.77
C LEU A 170 -11.43 -10.13 21.83
N LYS A 171 -10.28 -10.46 22.41
CA LYS A 171 -9.08 -9.64 22.33
C LYS A 171 -8.38 -9.93 21.01
N ILE A 172 -8.25 -8.93 20.15
CA ILE A 172 -7.56 -9.02 18.85
C ILE A 172 -6.25 -8.24 18.91
N GLY A 173 -5.13 -8.95 18.74
CA GLY A 173 -3.80 -8.36 18.68
C GLY A 173 -3.37 -8.04 17.25
N PHE A 174 -2.76 -6.88 17.04
CA PHE A 174 -2.22 -6.44 15.75
C PHE A 174 -0.95 -5.59 15.92
N ILE A 175 -0.20 -5.43 14.85
CA ILE A 175 0.99 -4.57 14.85
C ILE A 175 0.58 -3.11 14.72
N ALA A 176 1.04 -2.29 15.65
CA ALA A 176 0.79 -0.84 15.66
C ALA A 176 1.31 -0.17 14.38
N ASN A 177 0.63 0.89 13.94
CA ASN A 177 1.02 1.67 12.76
C ASN A 177 1.26 0.82 11.50
N SER A 178 0.40 -0.17 11.30
CA SER A 178 0.38 -1.05 10.13
C SER A 178 -1.01 -1.10 9.49
N ALA A 179 -1.16 -1.77 8.35
CA ALA A 179 -2.46 -2.01 7.73
C ALA A 179 -3.37 -2.88 8.63
N TYR A 180 -2.79 -3.69 9.51
CA TYR A 180 -3.55 -4.56 10.41
C TYR A 180 -4.39 -3.79 11.43
N SER A 181 -4.00 -2.56 11.82
CA SER A 181 -4.84 -1.71 12.65
C SER A 181 -6.17 -1.37 11.96
N THR A 182 -6.12 -1.01 10.69
CA THR A 182 -7.32 -0.75 9.89
C THR A 182 -8.17 -2.00 9.71
N TYR A 183 -7.55 -3.15 9.43
CA TYR A 183 -8.29 -4.42 9.29
C TYR A 183 -8.93 -4.86 10.60
N ALA A 184 -8.25 -4.68 11.75
CA ALA A 184 -8.82 -4.98 13.06
C ALA A 184 -10.04 -4.12 13.38
N GLU A 185 -10.05 -2.86 12.99
CA GLU A 185 -11.19 -1.97 13.16
C GLU A 185 -12.39 -2.37 12.28
N LEU A 186 -12.12 -2.69 11.02
CA LEU A 186 -13.16 -2.99 10.04
C LEU A 186 -13.77 -4.39 10.21
N LEU A 187 -12.92 -5.40 10.45
CA LEU A 187 -13.35 -6.80 10.48
C LEU A 187 -13.81 -7.27 11.87
N PHE A 188 -13.36 -6.61 12.94
CA PHE A 188 -13.68 -6.99 14.32
C PHE A 188 -14.21 -5.79 15.11
N PRO A 189 -15.36 -5.22 14.76
CA PRO A 189 -15.86 -3.98 15.36
C PRO A 189 -16.06 -4.10 16.87
N ASN A 190 -16.51 -5.27 17.36
CA ASN A 190 -16.80 -5.53 18.76
C ASN A 190 -15.60 -6.00 19.59
N ALA A 191 -14.48 -6.36 18.94
CA ALA A 191 -13.32 -6.90 19.63
C ALA A 191 -12.58 -5.83 20.45
N ILE A 192 -11.95 -6.26 21.54
CA ILE A 192 -10.99 -5.47 22.31
C ILE A 192 -9.67 -5.46 21.52
N LYS A 193 -9.24 -4.29 21.07
CA LYS A 193 -8.09 -4.12 20.19
C LYS A 193 -6.82 -3.88 20.99
N LEU A 194 -5.81 -4.76 20.81
CA LEU A 194 -4.51 -4.70 21.47
C LEU A 194 -3.42 -4.46 20.41
N SER A 195 -2.73 -3.34 20.50
CA SER A 195 -1.63 -2.99 19.61
C SER A 195 -0.29 -3.44 20.16
N PHE A 196 0.57 -4.00 19.32
CA PHE A 196 1.92 -4.44 19.64
C PHE A 196 2.94 -3.81 18.68
N GLU A 197 4.15 -3.59 19.15
CA GLU A 197 5.22 -3.03 18.32
C GLU A 197 5.73 -4.00 17.25
N ASN A 198 5.71 -5.30 17.56
CA ASN A 198 6.23 -6.34 16.68
C ASN A 198 5.53 -7.69 16.91
N TRP A 199 5.72 -8.62 15.98
CA TRP A 199 5.13 -9.95 16.02
C TRP A 199 5.58 -10.80 17.20
N LYS A 200 6.80 -10.58 17.74
CA LYS A 200 7.30 -11.31 18.91
C LYS A 200 6.47 -10.98 20.15
N GLN A 201 6.20 -9.69 20.39
CA GLN A 201 5.35 -9.25 21.50
C GLN A 201 3.92 -9.78 21.35
N ALA A 202 3.32 -9.65 20.15
CA ALA A 202 1.98 -10.15 19.89
C ALA A 202 1.87 -11.68 20.12
N LYS A 203 2.84 -12.45 19.64
CA LYS A 203 2.90 -13.91 19.85
C LYS A 203 3.04 -14.24 21.33
N THR A 204 3.90 -13.56 22.08
CA THR A 204 4.06 -13.79 23.52
C THR A 204 2.76 -13.52 24.28
N ALA A 205 2.06 -12.43 23.98
CA ALA A 205 0.78 -12.10 24.60
C ALA A 205 -0.34 -13.12 24.25
N LEU A 206 -0.28 -13.76 23.10
CA LEU A 206 -1.25 -14.80 22.71
C LEU A 206 -1.04 -16.11 23.48
N LEU A 207 0.20 -16.43 23.85
CA LEU A 207 0.55 -17.71 24.51
C LEU A 207 0.37 -17.66 26.03
N ASN A 208 0.33 -16.46 26.62
CA ASN A 208 0.12 -16.23 28.05
C ASN A 208 -1.36 -15.97 28.36
#